data_da207682b6f365d10031ee91a0c47589
#
_entry.id   da207682b6f365d10031ee91a0c47589
#
_cell.length_a   1.000
_cell.length_b   1.000
_cell.length_c   1.000
_cell.angle_alpha   90.00
_cell.angle_beta   90.00
_cell.angle_gamma   90.00
#
_symmetry.space_group_name_H-M   'P 1'
#
loop_
_entity.id
_entity.type
_entity.pdbx_description
1 polymer ?
#
loop_
_entity_poly.entity_id
_entity_poly.type
_entity_poly.pdbx_seq_one_letter_code
_entity_poly.pdbx_strand_id
1 'polypeptide(L)'
;WNFPIAGLYRSLFPALLTGNGVVVKPSEYTPRSTGWLVQELAKELPEGLVSVVEGDGVVGQQLLESGIDACVFTGSVKTGKGVRVRCAEL
;
A
#
# COMPACT_ATOMS: atom_id res chain seq x y z
N TRP A 1 9.92 -5.94 1.21
CA TRP A 1 10.04 -7.10 0.31
C TRP A 1 10.34 -8.41 1.05
N ASN A 2 10.98 -8.32 2.20
CA ASN A 2 11.40 -9.49 2.99
C ASN A 2 10.21 -10.35 3.47
N PHE A 3 9.09 -9.70 3.78
CA PHE A 3 7.82 -10.35 4.16
C PHE A 3 6.67 -9.80 3.33
N PRO A 4 6.60 -10.11 2.03
CA PRO A 4 5.69 -9.43 1.11
C PRO A 4 4.21 -9.65 1.42
N ILE A 5 3.85 -10.79 1.98
CA ILE A 5 2.46 -11.12 2.35
C ILE A 5 2.19 -10.77 3.81
N ALA A 6 3.06 -11.19 4.73
CA ALA A 6 2.86 -10.92 6.16
C ALA A 6 2.85 -9.43 6.49
N GLY A 7 3.71 -8.64 5.84
CA GLY A 7 3.72 -7.18 5.98
C GLY A 7 2.40 -6.55 5.52
N LEU A 8 1.83 -7.08 4.45
CA LEU A 8 0.55 -6.62 3.93
C LEU A 8 -0.62 -6.91 4.90
N TYR A 9 -0.67 -8.10 5.48
CA TYR A 9 -1.74 -8.49 6.41
C TYR A 9 -1.90 -7.51 7.58
N ARG A 10 -0.79 -7.05 8.14
CA ARG A 10 -0.80 -6.15 9.30
C ARG A 10 -1.49 -4.81 9.04
N SER A 11 -1.53 -4.37 7.81
CA SER A 11 -2.09 -3.07 7.42
C SER A 11 -3.41 -3.21 6.68
N LEU A 12 -3.49 -4.14 5.75
CA LEU A 12 -4.63 -4.28 4.84
C LEU A 12 -5.92 -4.69 5.57
N PHE A 13 -5.87 -5.73 6.38
CA PHE A 13 -7.08 -6.22 7.04
C PHE A 13 -7.63 -5.23 8.08
N PRO A 14 -6.83 -4.65 8.97
CA PRO A 14 -7.35 -3.60 9.86
C PRO A 14 -7.96 -2.43 9.11
N ALA A 15 -7.35 -1.97 8.01
CA ALA A 15 -7.88 -0.89 7.21
C ALA A 15 -9.24 -1.23 6.60
N LEU A 16 -9.38 -2.41 5.99
CA LEU A 16 -10.65 -2.85 5.40
C LEU A 16 -11.72 -3.08 6.47
N LEU A 17 -11.38 -3.69 7.59
CA LEU A 17 -12.31 -3.97 8.69
C LEU A 17 -12.85 -2.70 9.35
N THR A 18 -12.13 -1.60 9.28
CA THR A 18 -12.54 -0.30 9.80
C THR A 18 -13.20 0.60 8.75
N GLY A 19 -13.52 0.07 7.58
CA GLY A 19 -14.34 0.75 6.58
C GLY A 19 -13.58 1.63 5.60
N ASN A 20 -12.31 1.36 5.36
CA ASN A 20 -11.50 2.13 4.41
C ASN A 20 -11.40 1.44 3.06
N GLY A 21 -11.34 2.23 1.98
CA GLY A 21 -10.79 1.78 0.71
C GLY A 21 -9.27 1.75 0.79
N VAL A 22 -8.64 0.81 0.10
CA VAL A 22 -7.19 0.61 0.21
C VAL A 22 -6.54 0.49 -1.15
N VAL A 23 -5.49 1.26 -1.37
CA VAL A 23 -4.56 1.08 -2.48
C VAL A 23 -3.26 0.50 -1.96
N VAL A 24 -2.87 -0.64 -2.49
CA VAL A 24 -1.63 -1.33 -2.11
C VAL A 24 -0.56 -1.07 -3.17
N LYS A 25 0.59 -0.55 -2.74
CA LYS A 25 1.78 -0.51 -3.59
C LYS A 25 2.81 -1.49 -3.04
N PRO A 26 3.01 -2.64 -3.68
CA PRO A 26 4.01 -3.61 -3.26
C PRO A 26 5.42 -3.07 -3.48
N SER A 27 6.40 -3.72 -2.85
CA SER A 27 7.80 -3.50 -3.20
C SER A 27 8.05 -3.86 -4.67
N GLU A 28 8.84 -3.07 -5.35
CA GLU A 28 9.28 -3.35 -6.73
C GLU A 28 10.04 -4.67 -6.88
N TYR A 29 10.56 -5.21 -5.79
CA TYR A 29 11.28 -6.49 -5.77
C TYR A 29 10.36 -7.71 -5.68
N THR A 30 9.14 -7.55 -5.12
CA THR A 30 8.21 -8.66 -4.89
C THR A 30 6.77 -8.30 -5.28
N PRO A 31 6.53 -7.79 -6.51
CA PRO A 31 5.20 -7.31 -6.87
C PRO A 31 4.19 -8.45 -7.13
N ARG A 32 4.66 -9.63 -7.56
CA ARG A 32 3.77 -10.71 -8.02
C ARG A 32 2.94 -11.33 -6.90
N SER A 33 3.56 -11.69 -5.79
CA SER A 33 2.87 -12.33 -4.67
C SER A 33 1.85 -11.39 -4.03
N THR A 34 2.23 -10.16 -3.79
CA THR A 34 1.34 -9.14 -3.24
C THR A 34 0.23 -8.78 -4.22
N GLY A 35 0.56 -8.59 -5.50
CA GLY A 35 -0.42 -8.28 -6.54
C GLY A 35 -1.45 -9.39 -6.72
N TRP A 36 -1.01 -10.65 -6.73
CA TRP A 36 -1.90 -11.80 -6.80
C TRP A 36 -2.87 -11.83 -5.61
N LEU A 37 -2.36 -11.67 -4.39
CA LEU A 37 -3.20 -11.68 -3.19
C LEU A 37 -4.26 -10.58 -3.22
N VAL A 38 -3.88 -9.36 -3.59
CA VAL A 38 -4.81 -8.22 -3.67
C VAL A 38 -5.87 -8.48 -4.75
N GLN A 39 -5.49 -9.01 -5.89
CA GLN A 39 -6.42 -9.34 -6.97
C GLN A 39 -7.41 -10.44 -6.56
N GLU A 40 -6.95 -11.49 -5.87
CA GLU A 40 -7.84 -12.53 -5.36
C GLU A 40 -8.81 -11.98 -4.30
N LEU A 41 -8.32 -11.15 -3.40
CA LEU A 41 -9.15 -10.50 -2.39
C LEU A 41 -10.19 -9.55 -3.01
N ALA A 42 -9.81 -8.83 -4.05
CA ALA A 42 -10.69 -7.88 -4.74
C ALA A 42 -11.91 -8.56 -5.38
N LYS A 43 -11.79 -9.82 -5.78
CA LYS A 43 -12.91 -10.61 -6.33
C LYS A 43 -14.03 -10.85 -5.31
N GLU A 44 -13.69 -10.89 -4.02
CA GLU A 44 -14.61 -11.16 -2.92
C GLU A 44 -15.15 -9.89 -2.25
N LEU A 45 -14.71 -8.70 -2.70
CA LEU A 45 -15.05 -7.41 -2.12
C LEU A 45 -15.79 -6.52 -3.15
N PRO A 46 -16.49 -5.47 -2.69
CA PRO A 46 -17.06 -4.48 -3.60
C PRO A 46 -16.02 -3.92 -4.55
N GLU A 47 -16.43 -3.68 -5.80
CA GLU A 47 -15.55 -3.16 -6.84
C GLU A 47 -14.87 -1.85 -6.40
N GLY A 48 -13.56 -1.75 -6.60
CA GLY A 48 -12.78 -0.58 -6.27
C GLY A 48 -12.41 -0.41 -4.79
N LEU A 49 -12.85 -1.31 -3.90
CA LEU A 49 -12.54 -1.20 -2.47
C LEU A 49 -11.08 -1.48 -2.16
N VAL A 50 -10.48 -2.43 -2.85
CA VAL A 50 -9.05 -2.72 -2.76
C VAL A 50 -8.45 -2.79 -4.15
N SER A 51 -7.32 -2.15 -4.35
CA SER A 51 -6.59 -2.15 -5.61
C SER A 51 -5.08 -2.19 -5.39
N VAL A 52 -4.35 -2.54 -6.45
CA VAL A 52 -2.89 -2.59 -6.42
C VAL A 52 -2.32 -1.69 -7.50
N VAL A 53 -1.27 -0.95 -7.14
CA VAL A 53 -0.47 -0.13 -8.06
C VAL A 53 0.97 -0.58 -7.98
N GLU A 54 1.54 -0.98 -9.10
CA GLU A 54 2.93 -1.42 -9.17
C GLU A 54 3.86 -0.26 -9.54
N GLY A 55 5.07 -0.32 -9.05
CA GLY A 55 6.11 0.65 -9.36
C GLY A 55 7.13 0.82 -8.25
N ASP A 56 8.06 1.71 -8.50
CA ASP A 56 9.16 2.04 -7.59
C ASP A 56 8.82 3.20 -6.62
N GLY A 57 9.84 3.83 -6.09
CA GLY A 57 9.68 4.98 -5.18
C GLY A 57 9.02 6.20 -5.82
N VAL A 58 9.15 6.38 -7.13
CA VAL A 58 8.49 7.49 -7.85
C VAL A 58 6.98 7.30 -7.83
N VAL A 59 6.52 6.10 -8.14
CA VAL A 59 5.09 5.76 -8.04
C VAL A 59 4.58 5.89 -6.60
N GLY A 60 5.40 5.50 -5.62
CA GLY A 60 5.08 5.71 -4.21
C GLY A 60 4.84 7.20 -3.85
N GLN A 61 5.69 8.10 -4.35
CA GLN A 61 5.52 9.54 -4.16
C GLN A 61 4.25 10.06 -4.84
N GLN A 62 4.01 9.65 -6.08
CA GLN A 62 2.79 10.03 -6.80
C GLN A 62 1.52 9.57 -6.05
N LEU A 63 1.57 8.40 -5.46
CA LEU A 63 0.46 7.89 -4.66
C LEU A 63 0.20 8.75 -3.42
N LEU A 64 1.24 9.20 -2.72
CA LEU A 64 1.09 10.15 -1.60
C LEU A 64 0.40 11.45 -2.03
N GLU A 65 0.69 11.92 -3.22
CA GLU A 65 0.17 13.18 -3.77
C GLU A 65 -1.22 13.03 -4.41
N SER A 66 -1.76 11.83 -4.50
CA SER A 66 -3.05 11.56 -5.16
C SER A 66 -4.28 11.89 -4.30
N GLY A 67 -4.10 12.40 -3.10
CA GLY A 67 -5.21 12.76 -2.20
C GLY A 67 -5.66 11.64 -1.28
N ILE A 68 -4.76 10.73 -0.92
CA ILE A 68 -5.04 9.70 0.10
C ILE A 68 -5.16 10.32 1.49
N ASP A 69 -6.00 9.76 2.34
CA ASP A 69 -6.24 10.26 3.70
C ASP A 69 -5.22 9.75 4.71
N ALA A 70 -4.65 8.57 4.48
CA ALA A 70 -3.69 7.95 5.38
C ALA A 70 -2.70 7.08 4.60
N CYS A 71 -1.50 6.94 5.14
CA CYS A 71 -0.45 6.10 4.58
C CYS A 71 0.15 5.19 5.66
N VAL A 72 0.25 3.91 5.35
CA VAL A 72 1.03 2.95 6.13
C VAL A 72 2.24 2.52 5.29
N PHE A 73 3.43 2.73 5.82
CA PHE A 73 4.68 2.43 5.14
C PHE A 73 5.54 1.45 5.95
N THR A 74 6.04 0.44 5.29
CA THR A 74 7.06 -0.48 5.82
C THR A 74 8.24 -0.51 4.87
N GLY A 75 9.44 -0.22 5.39
CA GLY A 75 10.66 -0.19 4.58
C GLY A 75 11.84 0.37 5.37
N SER A 76 12.81 0.95 4.67
CA SER A 76 13.98 1.54 5.32
C SER A 76 13.62 2.75 6.17
N VAL A 77 14.39 2.97 7.22
CA VAL A 77 14.24 4.17 8.08
C VAL A 77 14.37 5.46 7.27
N LYS A 78 15.32 5.50 6.35
CA LYS A 78 15.55 6.66 5.48
C LYS A 78 14.30 7.00 4.66
N THR A 79 13.76 6.02 3.96
CA THR A 79 12.55 6.21 3.15
C THR A 79 11.33 6.53 4.02
N GLY A 80 11.17 5.85 5.16
CA GLY A 80 10.07 6.11 6.08
C GLY A 80 10.06 7.53 6.64
N LYS A 81 11.23 8.09 6.94
CA LYS A 81 11.35 9.50 7.33
C LYS A 81 10.89 10.44 6.21
N GLY A 82 11.29 10.18 4.97
CA GLY A 82 10.84 10.96 3.81
C GLY A 82 9.33 10.91 3.62
N VAL A 83 8.74 9.73 3.68
CA VAL A 83 7.29 9.54 3.60
C VAL A 83 6.57 10.33 4.70
N ARG A 84 7.04 10.22 5.95
CA ARG A 84 6.45 10.95 7.07
C ARG A 84 6.48 12.46 6.89
N VAL A 85 7.62 13.00 6.45
CA VAL A 85 7.76 14.45 6.19
C VAL A 85 6.77 14.86 5.10
N ARG A 86 6.70 14.11 4.00
CA ARG A 86 5.80 14.43 2.89
C ARG A 86 4.33 14.35 3.29
N CYS A 87 3.94 13.35 4.04
CA CYS A 87 2.57 13.27 4.57
C CYS A 87 2.19 14.46 5.47
N ALA A 88 3.14 14.97 6.25
CA ALA A 88 2.91 16.13 7.10
C ALA A 88 2.77 17.44 6.31
N GLU A 89 3.32 17.53 5.12
CA GLU A 89 3.21 18.70 4.22
C GLU A 89 1.90 18.70 3.42
N LEU A 90 1.30 17.56 3.23
CA LEU A 90 0.05 17.38 2.46
C LEU A 90 -1.17 17.55 3.35
#